data_323c50e8e441a8a7d0da5a33ce7347d8
#
_entry.id   323c50e8e441a8a7d0da5a33ce7347d8
#
_cell.length_a   1.000
_cell.length_b   1.000
_cell.length_c   1.000
_cell.angle_alpha   90.00
_cell.angle_beta   90.00
_cell.angle_gamma   90.00
#
_symmetry.space_group_name_H-M   'P 1'
#
loop_
_entity.id
_entity.type
_entity.pdbx_description
1 polymer ?
#
loop_
_entity_poly.entity_id
_entity_poly.type
_entity_poly.pdbx_seq_one_letter_code
_entity_poly.pdbx_strand_id
1 'polypeptide(L)'
;MAALAAKVVWLSFGLGILFGMTAQRTRFCTMGALADIFHLGDWNRMRQWLLAMAVAIVGTSLLAAFGIIDTAKSLYTSTRLNWLSHLVGGACFGFGMVLASGCGNKTLVRIGGGNLKSLIVFIVLGISAFVTLKGILAIPRVRLLDSQFITLATHQDLPSIAAGIVPGGAAASMPLLQAVIGGVVALLLLLFVFGSRDFRARDVVWRNVMAGVLVGGIIVAAWYVSGSIGHVAEDPNTLQEAFAATNSGRMESFSFVAPFAYTLDLLMMWTDVSKAVTFGIAATLGVVVGAFVMAIATGAFRWEGFGGVEDVGNHLAGAVLMGFGGVTALGCTIGQGLSGISLLSVGSMLTLCGITAGAFAAVAYQTWRVEHQ
;
A
#
# COMPACT_ATOMS: atom_id res chain seq x y z
N MET A 1 -8.69 26.30 -4.39
CA MET A 1 -8.42 24.92 -4.80
C MET A 1 -7.00 24.72 -5.31
N ALA A 2 -6.50 25.42 -6.34
CA ALA A 2 -5.16 25.19 -6.92
C ALA A 2 -4.01 25.26 -5.90
N ALA A 3 -3.97 26.28 -5.03
CA ALA A 3 -2.93 26.43 -4.00
C ALA A 3 -2.99 25.29 -2.96
N LEU A 4 -4.17 24.82 -2.59
CA LEU A 4 -4.36 23.71 -1.67
C LEU A 4 -3.90 22.39 -2.32
N ALA A 5 -4.29 22.15 -3.57
CA ALA A 5 -3.84 20.99 -4.33
C ALA A 5 -2.31 20.96 -4.45
N ALA A 6 -1.67 22.08 -4.77
CA ALA A 6 -0.21 22.20 -4.80
C ALA A 6 0.42 21.87 -3.44
N LYS A 7 -0.15 22.38 -2.33
CA LYS A 7 0.32 22.08 -0.98
C LYS A 7 0.26 20.56 -0.68
N VAL A 8 -0.85 19.89 -0.99
CA VAL A 8 -1.03 18.44 -0.81
C VAL A 8 0.00 17.66 -1.64
N VAL A 9 0.20 18.04 -2.89
CA VAL A 9 1.18 17.41 -3.81
C VAL A 9 2.60 17.52 -3.26
N TRP A 10 3.03 18.71 -2.82
CA TRP A 10 4.38 18.90 -2.28
C TRP A 10 4.60 18.17 -0.96
N LEU A 11 3.61 18.13 -0.07
CA LEU A 11 3.68 17.37 1.17
C LEU A 11 3.76 15.87 0.88
N SER A 12 2.94 15.37 -0.05
CA SER A 12 2.99 13.96 -0.47
C SER A 12 4.35 13.60 -1.10
N PHE A 13 4.91 14.46 -1.94
CA PHE A 13 6.24 14.28 -2.51
C PHE A 13 7.31 14.20 -1.42
N GLY A 14 7.29 15.11 -0.43
CA GLY A 14 8.21 15.09 0.71
C GLY A 14 8.08 13.83 1.55
N LEU A 15 6.86 13.38 1.85
CA LEU A 15 6.61 12.09 2.53
C LEU A 15 7.10 10.91 1.69
N GLY A 16 6.94 10.97 0.37
CA GLY A 16 7.49 9.99 -0.57
C GLY A 16 9.02 9.90 -0.50
N ILE A 17 9.72 11.03 -0.46
CA ILE A 17 11.18 11.09 -0.29
C ILE A 17 11.58 10.40 1.02
N LEU A 18 10.95 10.75 2.13
CA LEU A 18 11.25 10.15 3.43
C LEU A 18 11.00 8.63 3.42
N PHE A 19 9.91 8.19 2.79
CA PHE A 19 9.61 6.77 2.63
C PHE A 19 10.69 6.06 1.80
N GLY A 20 11.07 6.63 0.65
CA GLY A 20 12.10 6.06 -0.24
C GLY A 20 13.46 5.94 0.44
N MET A 21 13.89 7.00 1.15
CA MET A 21 15.12 6.98 1.94
C MET A 21 15.10 5.90 3.02
N THR A 22 13.99 5.82 3.78
CA THR A 22 13.82 4.83 4.84
C THR A 22 13.81 3.41 4.27
N ALA A 23 13.03 3.14 3.22
CA ALA A 23 12.92 1.84 2.60
C ALA A 23 14.24 1.36 1.99
N GLN A 24 15.00 2.25 1.35
CA GLN A 24 16.33 1.95 0.79
C GLN A 24 17.32 1.63 1.90
N ARG A 25 17.39 2.44 2.96
CA ARG A 25 18.34 2.27 4.07
C ARG A 25 18.09 1.02 4.90
N THR A 26 16.82 0.70 5.16
CA THR A 26 16.41 -0.38 6.05
C THR A 26 16.07 -1.68 5.34
N ARG A 27 16.07 -1.66 3.98
CA ARG A 27 15.62 -2.79 3.14
C ARG A 27 14.20 -3.24 3.46
N PHE A 28 13.32 -2.29 3.79
CA PHE A 28 11.93 -2.55 4.10
C PHE A 28 11.21 -3.17 2.90
N CYS A 29 10.75 -4.42 3.04
CA CYS A 29 10.17 -5.18 1.92
C CYS A 29 9.26 -6.31 2.42
N THR A 30 8.00 -6.29 2.01
CA THR A 30 7.01 -7.33 2.35
C THR A 30 7.35 -8.68 1.70
N MET A 31 7.69 -8.68 0.40
CA MET A 31 8.06 -9.90 -0.32
C MET A 31 9.27 -10.57 0.32
N GLY A 32 10.33 -9.77 0.64
CA GLY A 32 11.49 -10.29 1.34
C GLY A 32 11.17 -10.86 2.72
N ALA A 33 10.24 -10.24 3.46
CA ALA A 33 9.79 -10.75 4.75
C ALA A 33 9.08 -12.11 4.64
N LEU A 34 8.23 -12.29 3.63
CA LEU A 34 7.56 -13.57 3.36
C LEU A 34 8.54 -14.63 2.88
N ALA A 35 9.49 -14.27 2.01
CA ALA A 35 10.52 -15.19 1.53
C ALA A 35 11.47 -15.65 2.66
N ASP A 36 11.85 -14.75 3.56
CA ASP A 36 12.69 -15.09 4.73
C ASP A 36 11.96 -16.09 5.65
N ILE A 37 10.65 -15.92 5.87
CA ILE A 37 9.85 -16.87 6.64
C ILE A 37 9.82 -18.24 5.95
N PHE A 38 9.59 -18.28 4.63
CA PHE A 38 9.43 -19.53 3.89
C PHE A 38 10.74 -20.32 3.81
N HIS A 39 11.86 -19.66 3.49
CA HIS A 39 13.14 -20.34 3.26
C HIS A 39 13.99 -20.51 4.52
N LEU A 40 13.95 -19.52 5.43
CA LEU A 40 14.86 -19.43 6.58
C LEU A 40 14.15 -19.56 7.93
N GLY A 41 12.81 -19.48 7.98
CA GLY A 41 12.06 -19.36 9.24
C GLY A 41 12.34 -18.05 10.00
N ASP A 42 12.99 -17.06 9.35
CA ASP A 42 13.34 -15.78 9.97
C ASP A 42 12.19 -14.78 9.91
N TRP A 43 11.74 -14.35 11.09
CA TRP A 43 10.63 -13.40 11.27
C TRP A 43 11.07 -11.96 11.45
N ASN A 44 12.35 -11.63 11.45
CA ASN A 44 12.85 -10.30 11.81
C ASN A 44 12.30 -9.20 10.88
N ARG A 45 12.30 -9.42 9.55
CA ARG A 45 11.70 -8.46 8.60
C ARG A 45 10.19 -8.39 8.72
N MET A 46 9.51 -9.50 8.99
CA MET A 46 8.07 -9.50 9.21
C MET A 46 7.70 -8.70 10.47
N ARG A 47 8.46 -8.85 11.54
CA ARG A 47 8.27 -8.06 12.78
C ARG A 47 8.48 -6.56 12.55
N GLN A 48 9.48 -6.18 11.75
CA GLN A 48 9.67 -4.80 11.31
C GLN A 48 8.43 -4.27 10.58
N TRP A 49 7.84 -5.10 9.72
CA TRP A 49 6.64 -4.75 8.97
C TRP A 49 5.39 -4.67 9.85
N LEU A 50 5.23 -5.60 10.79
CA LEU A 50 4.15 -5.59 11.79
C LEU A 50 4.27 -4.40 12.77
N LEU A 51 5.49 -3.97 13.06
CA LEU A 51 5.70 -2.74 13.85
C LEU A 51 5.21 -1.50 13.08
N ALA A 52 5.51 -1.40 11.77
CA ALA A 52 4.98 -0.31 10.96
C ALA A 52 3.45 -0.32 10.91
N MET A 53 2.85 -1.51 10.83
CA MET A 53 1.39 -1.68 10.90
C MET A 53 0.84 -1.22 12.26
N ALA A 54 1.44 -1.62 13.38
CA ALA A 54 1.00 -1.23 14.71
C ALA A 54 1.06 0.30 14.91
N VAL A 55 2.16 0.93 14.49
CA VAL A 55 2.30 2.40 14.53
C VAL A 55 1.26 3.09 13.65
N ALA A 56 1.02 2.58 12.44
CA ALA A 56 0.01 3.12 11.54
C ALA A 56 -1.40 2.99 12.13
N ILE A 57 -1.76 1.85 12.73
CA ILE A 57 -3.06 1.63 13.39
C ILE A 57 -3.24 2.63 14.55
N VAL A 58 -2.28 2.73 15.46
CA VAL A 58 -2.36 3.65 16.60
C VAL A 58 -2.53 5.09 16.13
N GLY A 59 -1.65 5.54 15.23
CA GLY A 59 -1.68 6.92 14.75
C GLY A 59 -2.97 7.27 14.01
N THR A 60 -3.44 6.38 13.13
CA THR A 60 -4.68 6.60 12.37
C THR A 60 -5.91 6.55 13.28
N SER A 61 -5.95 5.60 14.24
CA SER A 61 -7.03 5.53 15.22
C SER A 61 -7.08 6.76 16.12
N LEU A 62 -5.93 7.32 16.50
CA LEU A 62 -5.88 8.57 17.26
C LEU A 62 -6.36 9.76 16.41
N LEU A 63 -5.92 9.89 15.15
CA LEU A 63 -6.42 10.95 14.27
C LEU A 63 -7.94 10.89 14.12
N ALA A 64 -8.50 9.69 13.98
CA ALA A 64 -9.94 9.49 13.89
C ALA A 64 -10.66 9.77 15.23
N ALA A 65 -10.11 9.29 16.34
CA ALA A 65 -10.68 9.51 17.68
C ALA A 65 -10.72 11.01 18.07
N PHE A 66 -9.71 11.79 17.64
CA PHE A 66 -9.70 13.25 17.82
C PHE A 66 -10.54 14.00 16.76
N GLY A 67 -11.20 13.31 15.85
CA GLY A 67 -12.02 13.94 14.81
C GLY A 67 -11.21 14.72 13.75
N ILE A 68 -9.90 14.47 13.65
CA ILE A 68 -9.02 15.14 12.68
C ILE A 68 -9.24 14.60 11.27
N ILE A 69 -9.55 13.32 11.16
CA ILE A 69 -9.91 12.64 9.91
C ILE A 69 -11.19 11.83 10.10
N ASP A 70 -11.95 11.65 9.01
CA ASP A 70 -13.13 10.78 8.98
C ASP A 70 -12.81 9.50 8.21
N THR A 71 -12.66 8.40 8.93
CA THR A 71 -12.31 7.10 8.35
C THR A 71 -13.35 6.57 7.37
N ALA A 72 -14.63 6.97 7.50
CA ALA A 72 -15.70 6.60 6.59
C ALA A 72 -15.53 7.14 5.16
N LYS A 73 -14.73 8.20 5.00
CA LYS A 73 -14.45 8.86 3.72
C LYS A 73 -13.27 8.25 2.95
N SER A 74 -12.72 7.14 3.45
CA SER A 74 -11.65 6.41 2.76
C SER A 74 -12.20 5.46 1.69
N LEU A 75 -11.34 5.13 0.72
CA LEU A 75 -11.61 4.08 -0.27
C LEU A 75 -11.73 2.69 0.36
N TYR A 76 -11.02 2.46 1.48
CA TYR A 76 -10.91 1.14 2.13
C TYR A 76 -12.05 0.81 3.09
N THR A 77 -12.92 1.77 3.41
CA THR A 77 -13.97 1.62 4.41
C THR A 77 -15.39 1.72 3.83
N SER A 78 -15.54 1.50 2.51
CA SER A 78 -16.86 1.49 1.87
C SER A 78 -17.79 0.45 2.49
N THR A 79 -19.09 0.64 2.38
CA THR A 79 -20.12 -0.32 2.85
C THR A 79 -20.20 -1.58 1.98
N ARG A 80 -19.57 -1.55 0.79
CA ARG A 80 -19.55 -2.65 -0.15
C ARG A 80 -18.24 -3.43 -0.04
N LEU A 81 -18.30 -4.66 0.46
CA LEU A 81 -17.16 -5.57 0.58
C LEU A 81 -17.08 -6.48 -0.65
N ASN A 82 -16.16 -6.21 -1.56
CA ASN A 82 -15.88 -7.03 -2.74
C ASN A 82 -14.94 -8.20 -2.36
N TRP A 83 -15.43 -9.14 -1.57
CA TRP A 83 -14.61 -10.18 -0.95
C TRP A 83 -13.82 -11.02 -1.96
N LEU A 84 -14.42 -11.36 -3.11
CA LEU A 84 -13.76 -12.17 -4.14
C LEU A 84 -12.65 -11.36 -4.83
N SER A 85 -12.90 -10.08 -5.12
CA SER A 85 -11.90 -9.16 -5.69
C SER A 85 -10.69 -9.00 -4.75
N HIS A 86 -10.94 -8.89 -3.44
CA HIS A 86 -9.88 -8.81 -2.43
C HIS A 86 -9.03 -10.09 -2.38
N LEU A 87 -9.64 -11.28 -2.38
CA LEU A 87 -8.92 -12.55 -2.30
C LEU A 87 -8.18 -12.86 -3.61
N VAL A 88 -8.88 -12.84 -4.75
CA VAL A 88 -8.29 -13.18 -6.05
C VAL A 88 -7.27 -12.12 -6.48
N GLY A 89 -7.61 -10.84 -6.34
CA GLY A 89 -6.69 -9.76 -6.65
C GLY A 89 -5.45 -9.80 -5.76
N GLY A 90 -5.63 -10.06 -4.45
CA GLY A 90 -4.53 -10.27 -3.51
C GLY A 90 -3.64 -11.45 -3.90
N ALA A 91 -4.21 -12.60 -4.25
CA ALA A 91 -3.46 -13.79 -4.65
C ALA A 91 -2.66 -13.55 -5.95
N CYS A 92 -3.28 -12.94 -6.97
CA CYS A 92 -2.58 -12.56 -8.19
C CYS A 92 -1.43 -11.59 -7.93
N PHE A 93 -1.66 -10.58 -7.07
CA PHE A 93 -0.62 -9.64 -6.69
C PHE A 93 0.53 -10.33 -5.93
N GLY A 94 0.20 -11.19 -4.96
CA GLY A 94 1.18 -11.94 -4.17
C GLY A 94 2.03 -12.86 -5.03
N PHE A 95 1.41 -13.58 -5.95
CA PHE A 95 2.11 -14.45 -6.91
C PHE A 95 3.03 -13.62 -7.82
N GLY A 96 2.49 -12.54 -8.38
CA GLY A 96 3.22 -11.65 -9.28
C GLY A 96 4.44 -10.99 -8.63
N MET A 97 4.33 -10.57 -7.35
CA MET A 97 5.45 -9.92 -6.66
C MET A 97 6.64 -10.84 -6.41
N VAL A 98 6.43 -12.15 -6.29
CA VAL A 98 7.50 -13.14 -6.16
C VAL A 98 8.18 -13.34 -7.51
N LEU A 99 7.41 -13.51 -8.60
CA LEU A 99 7.97 -13.64 -9.96
C LEU A 99 8.79 -12.40 -10.36
N ALA A 100 8.31 -11.19 -10.06
CA ALA A 100 9.02 -9.94 -10.34
C ALA A 100 10.09 -9.59 -9.31
N SER A 101 10.38 -10.49 -8.36
CA SER A 101 11.39 -10.29 -7.30
C SER A 101 11.15 -9.03 -6.45
N GLY A 102 9.91 -8.53 -6.36
CA GLY A 102 9.56 -7.37 -5.54
C GLY A 102 8.15 -6.85 -5.78
N CYS A 103 7.54 -6.27 -4.74
CA CYS A 103 6.25 -5.58 -4.87
C CYS A 103 6.42 -4.16 -5.45
N GLY A 104 5.32 -3.43 -5.69
CA GLY A 104 5.35 -2.07 -6.25
C GLY A 104 6.27 -1.10 -5.50
N ASN A 105 6.24 -1.11 -4.16
CA ASN A 105 7.17 -0.32 -3.36
C ASN A 105 8.64 -0.68 -3.63
N LYS A 106 8.98 -1.97 -3.62
CA LYS A 106 10.35 -2.44 -3.89
C LYS A 106 10.81 -2.05 -5.29
N THR A 107 9.89 -2.08 -6.27
CA THR A 107 10.16 -1.64 -7.63
C THR A 107 10.62 -0.19 -7.68
N LEU A 108 9.92 0.74 -6.99
CA LEU A 108 10.30 2.15 -6.92
C LEU A 108 11.66 2.36 -6.24
N VAL A 109 11.87 1.69 -5.12
CA VAL A 109 13.12 1.78 -4.37
C VAL A 109 14.30 1.28 -5.21
N ARG A 110 14.12 0.20 -5.98
CA ARG A 110 15.14 -0.33 -6.89
C ARG A 110 15.39 0.57 -8.09
N ILE A 111 14.36 1.23 -8.63
CA ILE A 111 14.55 2.25 -9.70
C ILE A 111 15.49 3.34 -9.19
N GLY A 112 15.24 3.87 -7.98
CA GLY A 112 16.14 4.84 -7.35
C GLY A 112 17.55 4.30 -7.12
N GLY A 113 17.70 3.00 -6.89
CA GLY A 113 19.00 2.32 -6.76
C GLY A 113 19.74 2.02 -8.08
N GLY A 114 19.15 2.35 -9.26
CA GLY A 114 19.75 2.14 -10.58
C GLY A 114 19.35 0.83 -11.27
N ASN A 115 18.31 0.13 -10.79
CA ASN A 115 17.89 -1.15 -11.35
C ASN A 115 16.96 -0.96 -12.56
N LEU A 116 17.47 -1.23 -13.78
CA LEU A 116 16.72 -1.11 -15.04
C LEU A 116 15.61 -2.15 -15.19
N LYS A 117 15.77 -3.36 -14.61
CA LYS A 117 14.69 -4.36 -14.58
C LYS A 117 13.44 -3.78 -13.93
N SER A 118 13.64 -3.10 -12.80
CA SER A 118 12.54 -2.49 -12.03
C SER A 118 11.86 -1.36 -12.81
N LEU A 119 12.57 -0.62 -13.67
CA LEU A 119 11.96 0.38 -14.53
C LEU A 119 11.02 -0.27 -15.56
N ILE A 120 11.43 -1.39 -16.15
CA ILE A 120 10.58 -2.15 -17.09
C ILE A 120 9.37 -2.75 -16.36
N VAL A 121 9.60 -3.32 -15.16
CA VAL A 121 8.49 -3.80 -14.30
C VAL A 121 7.52 -2.67 -13.98
N PHE A 122 7.99 -1.46 -13.66
CA PHE A 122 7.14 -0.29 -13.40
C PHE A 122 6.24 0.04 -14.60
N ILE A 123 6.82 0.08 -15.81
CA ILE A 123 6.08 0.40 -17.04
C ILE A 123 5.02 -0.68 -17.32
N VAL A 124 5.41 -1.95 -17.32
CA VAL A 124 4.49 -3.06 -17.63
C VAL A 124 3.39 -3.20 -16.57
N LEU A 125 3.74 -3.05 -15.29
CA LEU A 125 2.78 -3.03 -14.18
C LEU A 125 1.79 -1.86 -14.33
N GLY A 126 2.28 -0.67 -14.64
CA GLY A 126 1.45 0.51 -14.85
C GLY A 126 0.51 0.35 -16.05
N ILE A 127 0.97 -0.21 -17.18
CA ILE A 127 0.13 -0.53 -18.34
C ILE A 127 -0.93 -1.56 -17.94
N SER A 128 -0.54 -2.68 -17.30
CA SER A 128 -1.48 -3.71 -16.86
C SER A 128 -2.52 -3.14 -15.88
N ALA A 129 -2.09 -2.30 -14.94
CA ALA A 129 -2.99 -1.62 -14.01
C ALA A 129 -3.95 -0.69 -14.75
N PHE A 130 -3.49 0.08 -15.74
CA PHE A 130 -4.35 0.97 -16.53
C PHE A 130 -5.38 0.20 -17.34
N VAL A 131 -4.95 -0.88 -18.01
CA VAL A 131 -5.83 -1.78 -18.76
C VAL A 131 -6.87 -2.46 -17.84
N THR A 132 -6.52 -2.72 -16.58
CA THR A 132 -7.44 -3.29 -15.59
C THR A 132 -8.38 -2.23 -15.01
N LEU A 133 -7.95 -0.98 -14.89
CA LEU A 133 -8.78 0.14 -14.40
C LEU A 133 -9.83 0.59 -15.44
N LYS A 134 -9.40 0.82 -16.68
CA LYS A 134 -10.20 1.50 -17.70
C LYS A 134 -10.22 0.77 -19.06
N GLY A 135 -9.41 -0.29 -19.24
CA GLY A 135 -9.27 -1.02 -20.49
C GLY A 135 -10.08 -2.31 -20.54
N ILE A 136 -9.65 -3.21 -21.42
CA ILE A 136 -10.36 -4.47 -21.73
C ILE A 136 -10.48 -5.39 -20.50
N LEU A 137 -9.53 -5.38 -19.57
CA LEU A 137 -9.56 -6.18 -18.35
C LEU A 137 -10.54 -5.63 -17.29
N ALA A 138 -11.01 -4.39 -17.44
CA ALA A 138 -12.04 -3.83 -16.56
C ALA A 138 -13.37 -4.60 -16.71
N ILE A 139 -13.71 -5.07 -17.92
CA ILE A 139 -14.96 -5.78 -18.20
C ILE A 139 -15.05 -7.09 -17.41
N PRO A 140 -14.12 -8.06 -17.56
CA PRO A 140 -14.17 -9.31 -16.78
C PRO A 140 -14.00 -9.06 -15.28
N ARG A 141 -13.15 -8.11 -14.86
CA ARG A 141 -13.00 -7.75 -13.45
C ARG A 141 -14.35 -7.35 -12.85
N VAL A 142 -15.04 -6.39 -13.46
CA VAL A 142 -16.31 -5.88 -12.92
C VAL A 142 -17.42 -6.93 -12.98
N ARG A 143 -17.50 -7.70 -14.09
CA ARG A 143 -18.58 -8.69 -14.27
C ARG A 143 -18.41 -9.96 -13.46
N LEU A 144 -17.17 -10.41 -13.23
CA LEU A 144 -16.91 -11.69 -12.57
C LEU A 144 -16.51 -11.52 -11.10
N LEU A 145 -15.65 -10.55 -10.80
CA LEU A 145 -15.07 -10.39 -9.47
C LEU A 145 -15.82 -9.33 -8.63
N ASP A 146 -15.98 -8.12 -9.16
CA ASP A 146 -16.62 -7.03 -8.42
C ASP A 146 -18.15 -7.21 -8.28
N SER A 147 -18.75 -8.10 -9.08
CA SER A 147 -20.16 -8.48 -8.94
C SER A 147 -20.44 -9.32 -7.68
N GLN A 148 -19.42 -9.99 -7.16
CA GLN A 148 -19.49 -10.82 -5.95
C GLN A 148 -19.15 -9.96 -4.72
N PHE A 149 -20.15 -9.28 -4.20
CA PHE A 149 -19.97 -8.40 -3.04
C PHE A 149 -20.99 -8.67 -1.95
N ILE A 150 -20.65 -8.27 -0.74
CA ILE A 150 -21.54 -8.26 0.43
C ILE A 150 -21.76 -6.80 0.80
N THR A 151 -23.03 -6.38 0.86
CA THR A 151 -23.37 -5.05 1.38
C THR A 151 -23.52 -5.14 2.89
N LEU A 152 -22.67 -4.41 3.60
CA LEU A 152 -22.72 -4.32 5.06
C LEU A 152 -23.69 -3.18 5.47
N ALA A 153 -24.31 -3.34 6.62
CA ALA A 153 -25.17 -2.30 7.20
C ALA A 153 -24.36 -1.09 7.70
N THR A 154 -23.07 -1.30 7.97
CA THR A 154 -22.09 -0.30 8.44
C THR A 154 -20.91 -0.22 7.49
N HIS A 155 -19.96 0.68 7.73
CA HIS A 155 -18.67 0.66 7.05
C HIS A 155 -17.92 -0.64 7.38
N GLN A 156 -17.02 -1.10 6.48
CA GLN A 156 -16.31 -2.38 6.61
C GLN A 156 -15.07 -2.31 7.52
N ASP A 157 -14.96 -1.32 8.38
CA ASP A 157 -13.94 -1.24 9.42
C ASP A 157 -14.43 -1.88 10.74
N LEU A 158 -13.52 -2.51 11.48
CA LEU A 158 -13.86 -3.20 12.73
C LEU A 158 -14.59 -2.31 13.75
N PRO A 159 -14.20 -1.03 13.97
CA PRO A 159 -14.94 -0.15 14.87
C PRO A 159 -16.39 0.09 14.47
N SER A 160 -16.66 0.33 13.17
CA SER A 160 -18.02 0.52 12.66
C SER A 160 -18.88 -0.74 12.77
N ILE A 161 -18.30 -1.90 12.50
CA ILE A 161 -18.98 -3.20 12.66
C ILE A 161 -19.30 -3.45 14.15
N ALA A 162 -18.35 -3.20 15.04
CA ALA A 162 -18.55 -3.35 16.48
C ALA A 162 -19.63 -2.40 17.01
N ALA A 163 -19.67 -1.15 16.53
CA ALA A 163 -20.71 -0.18 16.87
C ALA A 163 -22.11 -0.63 16.42
N GLY A 164 -22.20 -1.31 15.28
CA GLY A 164 -23.47 -1.86 14.77
C GLY A 164 -24.00 -3.04 15.58
N ILE A 165 -23.15 -3.74 16.32
CA ILE A 165 -23.52 -4.90 17.16
C ILE A 165 -23.98 -4.45 18.56
N VAL A 166 -23.52 -3.29 19.07
CA VAL A 166 -23.85 -2.78 20.41
C VAL A 166 -25.19 -2.00 20.36
N PRO A 167 -26.28 -2.50 20.96
CA PRO A 167 -27.57 -1.80 20.92
C PRO A 167 -27.50 -0.46 21.69
N GLY A 168 -27.88 0.62 21.01
CA GLY A 168 -28.09 1.93 21.62
C GLY A 168 -26.89 2.86 21.80
N GLY A 169 -25.68 2.48 21.34
CA GLY A 169 -24.48 3.24 21.62
C GLY A 169 -23.72 3.85 20.42
N ALA A 170 -24.24 3.74 19.22
CA ALA A 170 -23.44 3.84 18.00
C ALA A 170 -22.74 5.19 17.74
N ALA A 171 -23.39 6.33 17.96
CA ALA A 171 -22.81 7.62 17.51
C ALA A 171 -21.90 8.29 18.54
N ALA A 172 -22.23 8.21 19.82
CA ALA A 172 -21.45 8.89 20.88
C ALA A 172 -20.19 8.15 21.30
N SER A 173 -20.09 6.84 20.98
CA SER A 173 -18.96 5.97 21.37
C SER A 173 -17.96 5.68 20.24
N MET A 174 -18.18 6.12 19.02
CA MET A 174 -17.29 5.84 17.86
C MET A 174 -15.82 6.22 18.10
N PRO A 175 -15.50 7.43 18.59
CA PRO A 175 -14.10 7.79 18.86
C PRO A 175 -13.46 6.86 19.89
N LEU A 176 -14.20 6.49 20.92
CA LEU A 176 -13.72 5.56 21.96
C LEU A 176 -13.50 4.16 21.37
N LEU A 177 -14.46 3.67 20.56
CA LEU A 177 -14.35 2.37 19.92
C LEU A 177 -13.15 2.27 18.98
N GLN A 178 -12.91 3.32 18.18
CA GLN A 178 -11.73 3.43 17.32
C GLN A 178 -10.42 3.38 18.11
N ALA A 179 -10.35 4.15 19.20
CA ALA A 179 -9.17 4.16 20.06
C ALA A 179 -8.94 2.81 20.77
N VAL A 180 -10.00 2.19 21.30
CA VAL A 180 -9.90 0.93 22.04
C VAL A 180 -9.56 -0.22 21.12
N ILE A 181 -10.30 -0.42 20.02
CA ILE A 181 -10.06 -1.54 19.10
C ILE A 181 -8.69 -1.36 18.43
N GLY A 182 -8.36 -0.15 17.95
CA GLY A 182 -7.04 0.14 17.40
C GLY A 182 -5.92 -0.09 18.40
N GLY A 183 -6.11 0.35 19.65
CA GLY A 183 -5.16 0.14 20.74
C GLY A 183 -4.94 -1.34 21.08
N VAL A 184 -6.01 -2.13 21.15
CA VAL A 184 -5.93 -3.58 21.44
C VAL A 184 -5.21 -4.31 20.30
N VAL A 185 -5.58 -4.07 19.04
CA VAL A 185 -4.92 -4.70 17.88
C VAL A 185 -3.44 -4.32 17.83
N ALA A 186 -3.13 -3.04 18.01
CA ALA A 186 -1.75 -2.58 18.03
C ALA A 186 -0.95 -3.18 19.20
N LEU A 187 -1.54 -3.29 20.38
CA LEU A 187 -0.90 -3.91 21.55
C LEU A 187 -0.56 -5.38 21.26
N LEU A 188 -1.48 -6.15 20.69
CA LEU A 188 -1.23 -7.54 20.32
C LEU A 188 -0.08 -7.67 19.30
N LEU A 189 -0.05 -6.78 18.29
CA LEU A 189 1.05 -6.73 17.34
C LEU A 189 2.38 -6.38 18.00
N LEU A 190 2.40 -5.40 18.91
CA LEU A 190 3.61 -4.99 19.64
C LEU A 190 4.12 -6.10 20.56
N LEU A 191 3.22 -6.80 21.25
CA LEU A 191 3.59 -7.97 22.08
C LEU A 191 4.25 -9.07 21.23
N PHE A 192 3.69 -9.36 20.05
CA PHE A 192 4.29 -10.32 19.12
C PHE A 192 5.66 -9.84 18.60
N VAL A 193 5.77 -8.55 18.21
CA VAL A 193 7.01 -7.98 17.66
C VAL A 193 8.14 -8.04 18.71
N PHE A 194 7.87 -7.56 19.91
CA PHE A 194 8.89 -7.48 20.96
C PHE A 194 9.04 -8.78 21.77
N GLY A 195 8.23 -9.80 21.52
CA GLY A 195 8.35 -11.13 22.16
C GLY A 195 9.60 -11.90 21.76
N SER A 196 10.26 -11.58 20.62
CA SER A 196 11.46 -12.27 20.17
C SER A 196 12.74 -11.67 20.76
N ARG A 197 13.66 -12.56 21.12
CA ARG A 197 15.02 -12.17 21.57
C ARG A 197 15.85 -11.67 20.38
N ASP A 198 15.71 -12.27 19.21
CA ASP A 198 16.49 -11.93 18.01
C ASP A 198 16.15 -10.52 17.51
N PHE A 199 14.85 -10.14 17.52
CA PHE A 199 14.42 -8.79 17.16
C PHE A 199 14.94 -7.72 18.13
N ARG A 200 15.09 -8.08 19.43
CA ARG A 200 15.61 -7.20 20.49
C ARG A 200 17.13 -7.15 20.59
N ALA A 201 17.86 -7.93 19.78
CA ALA A 201 19.33 -7.90 19.77
C ALA A 201 19.82 -6.48 19.47
N ARG A 202 20.82 -6.01 20.27
CA ARG A 202 21.28 -4.60 20.26
C ARG A 202 21.72 -4.10 18.90
N ASP A 203 22.31 -4.97 18.10
CA ASP A 203 22.89 -4.62 16.77
C ASP A 203 21.82 -4.36 15.70
N VAL A 204 20.60 -4.86 15.90
CA VAL A 204 19.54 -4.88 14.87
C VAL A 204 18.31 -4.11 15.30
N VAL A 205 18.03 -4.05 16.63
CA VAL A 205 16.80 -3.49 17.18
C VAL A 205 16.57 -2.05 16.74
N TRP A 206 17.59 -1.20 16.85
CA TRP A 206 17.47 0.21 16.51
C TRP A 206 17.09 0.45 15.04
N ARG A 207 17.73 -0.26 14.13
CA ARG A 207 17.42 -0.19 12.69
C ARG A 207 16.02 -0.67 12.39
N ASN A 208 15.58 -1.77 12.99
CA ASN A 208 14.27 -2.37 12.77
C ASN A 208 13.17 -1.51 13.37
N VAL A 209 13.38 -0.97 14.57
CA VAL A 209 12.41 -0.08 15.24
C VAL A 209 12.30 1.23 14.46
N MET A 210 13.41 1.85 14.09
CA MET A 210 13.37 3.07 13.26
C MET A 210 12.60 2.86 11.97
N ALA A 211 12.85 1.76 11.26
CA ALA A 211 12.14 1.47 10.02
C ALA A 211 10.63 1.33 10.24
N GLY A 212 10.21 0.54 11.22
CA GLY A 212 8.80 0.36 11.53
C GLY A 212 8.11 1.66 11.94
N VAL A 213 8.72 2.43 12.85
CA VAL A 213 8.16 3.70 13.32
C VAL A 213 8.10 4.75 12.22
N LEU A 214 9.17 4.91 11.42
CA LEU A 214 9.17 5.89 10.33
C LEU A 214 8.16 5.53 9.25
N VAL A 215 8.13 4.28 8.78
CA VAL A 215 7.18 3.86 7.75
C VAL A 215 5.74 3.99 8.25
N GLY A 216 5.44 3.50 9.46
CA GLY A 216 4.11 3.66 10.05
C GLY A 216 3.71 5.12 10.23
N GLY A 217 4.63 5.96 10.73
CA GLY A 217 4.43 7.40 10.88
C GLY A 217 4.17 8.13 9.56
N ILE A 218 4.85 7.72 8.47
CA ILE A 218 4.61 8.27 7.13
C ILE A 218 3.20 7.91 6.65
N ILE A 219 2.70 6.70 6.89
CA ILE A 219 1.32 6.32 6.56
C ILE A 219 0.30 7.21 7.31
N VAL A 220 0.53 7.44 8.60
CA VAL A 220 -0.32 8.34 9.42
C VAL A 220 -0.27 9.78 8.90
N ALA A 221 0.93 10.29 8.59
CA ALA A 221 1.09 11.62 8.01
C ALA A 221 0.41 11.74 6.63
N ALA A 222 0.44 10.69 5.82
CA ALA A 222 -0.25 10.64 4.54
C ALA A 222 -1.78 10.73 4.71
N TRP A 223 -2.36 10.04 5.69
CA TRP A 223 -3.77 10.17 6.06
C TRP A 223 -4.11 11.59 6.52
N TYR A 224 -3.24 12.20 7.32
CA TYR A 224 -3.42 13.58 7.79
C TYR A 224 -3.37 14.58 6.62
N VAL A 225 -2.42 14.43 5.70
CA VAL A 225 -2.27 15.32 4.54
C VAL A 225 -3.49 15.25 3.63
N SER A 226 -3.97 14.07 3.30
CA SER A 226 -5.12 13.91 2.38
C SER A 226 -6.46 14.15 3.07
N GLY A 227 -6.63 13.66 4.31
CA GLY A 227 -7.90 13.65 5.02
C GLY A 227 -8.20 14.90 5.84
N SER A 228 -7.16 15.67 6.25
CA SER A 228 -7.33 16.91 7.01
C SER A 228 -6.91 18.14 6.19
N ILE A 229 -5.64 18.21 5.74
CA ILE A 229 -5.15 19.34 4.98
C ILE A 229 -5.84 19.43 3.60
N GLY A 230 -6.00 18.29 2.92
CA GLY A 230 -6.61 18.20 1.59
C GLY A 230 -8.14 18.20 1.59
N HIS A 231 -8.78 18.10 2.75
CA HIS A 231 -10.22 18.07 2.85
C HIS A 231 -10.84 19.45 2.64
N VAL A 232 -11.84 19.51 1.78
CA VAL A 232 -12.64 20.71 1.50
C VAL A 232 -14.10 20.33 1.66
N ALA A 233 -14.76 20.97 2.64
CA ALA A 233 -16.16 20.65 2.94
C ALA A 233 -17.09 20.97 1.76
N GLU A 234 -16.78 22.00 0.99
CA GLU A 234 -17.57 22.42 -0.17
C GLU A 234 -16.63 23.00 -1.24
N ASP A 235 -16.52 22.34 -2.38
CA ASP A 235 -15.77 22.81 -3.53
C ASP A 235 -16.53 23.95 -4.21
N PRO A 236 -15.93 25.13 -4.42
CA PRO A 236 -16.57 26.29 -5.06
C PRO A 236 -17.19 25.98 -6.45
N ASN A 237 -16.69 24.96 -7.16
CA ASN A 237 -17.15 24.63 -8.51
C ASN A 237 -18.26 23.58 -8.53
N THR A 238 -18.20 22.60 -7.64
CA THR A 238 -19.14 21.45 -7.64
C THR A 238 -20.15 21.49 -6.50
N LEU A 239 -19.94 22.38 -5.49
CA LEU A 239 -20.73 22.47 -4.26
C LEU A 239 -20.81 21.12 -3.51
N GLN A 240 -19.84 20.26 -3.72
CA GLN A 240 -19.74 18.95 -3.07
C GLN A 240 -18.46 18.87 -2.25
N GLU A 241 -18.45 17.96 -1.28
CA GLU A 241 -17.26 17.64 -0.53
C GLU A 241 -16.18 17.09 -1.47
N ALA A 242 -14.94 17.56 -1.30
CA ALA A 242 -13.82 17.15 -2.14
C ALA A 242 -12.54 16.93 -1.33
N PHE A 243 -11.67 16.06 -1.85
CA PHE A 243 -10.32 15.87 -1.35
C PHE A 243 -9.33 16.33 -2.41
N ALA A 244 -8.63 17.42 -2.11
CA ALA A 244 -7.74 18.09 -3.06
C ALA A 244 -6.62 17.16 -3.52
N ALA A 245 -6.37 17.16 -4.84
CA ALA A 245 -5.31 16.39 -5.50
C ALA A 245 -5.35 14.87 -5.28
N THR A 246 -6.51 14.27 -5.00
CA THR A 246 -6.68 12.81 -4.94
C THR A 246 -7.28 12.29 -6.24
N ASN A 247 -6.92 11.05 -6.64
CA ASN A 247 -7.47 10.43 -7.84
C ASN A 247 -8.83 9.77 -7.60
N SER A 248 -9.09 9.33 -6.38
CA SER A 248 -10.34 8.66 -6.00
C SER A 248 -11.46 9.62 -5.62
N GLY A 249 -11.17 10.91 -5.45
CA GLY A 249 -12.08 11.88 -4.85
C GLY A 249 -12.38 11.59 -3.37
N ARG A 250 -11.57 10.76 -2.73
CA ARG A 250 -11.67 10.35 -1.33
C ARG A 250 -10.34 10.56 -0.61
N MET A 251 -10.35 10.41 0.70
CA MET A 251 -9.15 10.38 1.50
C MET A 251 -8.24 9.22 1.09
N GLU A 252 -6.97 9.51 0.83
CA GLU A 252 -5.95 8.55 0.37
C GLU A 252 -4.73 8.54 1.29
N SER A 253 -4.06 7.39 1.38
CA SER A 253 -2.70 7.25 1.90
C SER A 253 -1.85 6.50 0.89
N PHE A 254 -0.63 6.10 1.26
CA PHE A 254 0.29 5.49 0.31
C PHE A 254 -0.25 4.17 -0.24
N SER A 255 -0.30 4.12 -1.57
CA SER A 255 -0.53 2.95 -2.41
C SER A 255 0.25 3.16 -3.70
N PHE A 256 0.71 2.08 -4.37
CA PHE A 256 1.65 2.23 -5.48
C PHE A 256 1.22 1.56 -6.79
N VAL A 257 0.07 0.87 -6.86
CA VAL A 257 -0.38 0.25 -8.13
C VAL A 257 -1.16 1.22 -8.99
N ALA A 258 -2.25 1.78 -8.46
CA ALA A 258 -3.04 2.77 -9.19
C ALA A 258 -2.22 4.02 -9.54
N PRO A 259 -1.37 4.57 -8.63
CA PRO A 259 -0.48 5.67 -8.98
C PRO A 259 0.51 5.37 -10.12
N PHE A 260 0.95 4.12 -10.32
CA PHE A 260 1.78 3.76 -11.47
C PHE A 260 1.00 3.95 -12.77
N ALA A 261 -0.25 3.48 -12.81
CA ALA A 261 -1.13 3.68 -13.96
C ALA A 261 -1.38 5.18 -14.22
N TYR A 262 -1.67 5.95 -13.18
CA TYR A 262 -1.89 7.39 -13.29
C TYR A 262 -0.63 8.18 -13.65
N THR A 263 0.55 7.72 -13.23
CA THR A 263 1.82 8.33 -13.65
C THR A 263 2.04 8.15 -15.15
N LEU A 264 1.78 6.95 -15.68
CA LEU A 264 1.87 6.70 -17.12
C LEU A 264 0.80 7.46 -17.89
N ASP A 265 -0.45 7.49 -17.40
CA ASP A 265 -1.54 8.27 -18.00
C ASP A 265 -1.18 9.76 -18.10
N LEU A 266 -0.61 10.33 -17.03
CA LEU A 266 -0.14 11.71 -17.02
C LEU A 266 0.99 11.95 -18.05
N LEU A 267 1.96 11.02 -18.14
CA LEU A 267 3.07 11.17 -19.09
C LEU A 267 2.62 11.02 -20.56
N MET A 268 1.68 10.12 -20.82
CA MET A 268 1.14 9.91 -22.18
C MET A 268 0.18 11.02 -22.60
N MET A 269 -0.57 11.60 -21.66
CA MET A 269 -1.58 12.63 -21.90
C MET A 269 -1.14 13.99 -21.31
N TRP A 270 0.14 14.31 -21.40
CA TRP A 270 0.72 15.52 -20.79
C TRP A 270 0.06 16.83 -21.23
N THR A 271 -0.44 16.89 -22.43
CA THR A 271 -1.12 18.07 -23.01
C THR A 271 -2.59 18.21 -22.59
N ASP A 272 -3.15 17.19 -21.92
CA ASP A 272 -4.52 17.25 -21.43
C ASP A 272 -4.60 18.04 -20.14
N VAL A 273 -5.23 19.20 -20.21
CA VAL A 273 -5.40 20.15 -19.09
C VAL A 273 -6.20 19.52 -17.91
N SER A 274 -6.98 18.48 -18.17
CA SER A 274 -7.71 17.75 -17.11
C SER A 274 -6.79 16.88 -16.25
N LYS A 275 -5.58 16.59 -16.71
CA LYS A 275 -4.60 15.76 -16.00
C LYS A 275 -3.71 16.63 -15.13
N ALA A 276 -3.62 16.27 -13.87
CA ALA A 276 -2.78 16.98 -12.90
C ALA A 276 -1.96 15.98 -12.08
N VAL A 277 -0.86 16.46 -11.53
CA VAL A 277 -0.09 15.70 -10.55
C VAL A 277 -0.94 15.53 -9.29
N THR A 278 -1.17 14.28 -8.89
CA THR A 278 -1.98 13.96 -7.73
C THR A 278 -1.11 13.48 -6.57
N PHE A 279 -1.73 13.32 -5.39
CA PHE A 279 -1.11 12.79 -4.18
C PHE A 279 -0.32 11.49 -4.45
N GLY A 280 -0.95 10.50 -5.11
CA GLY A 280 -0.31 9.22 -5.40
C GLY A 280 0.85 9.31 -6.39
N ILE A 281 0.73 10.14 -7.44
CA ILE A 281 1.80 10.39 -8.41
C ILE A 281 3.00 11.05 -7.72
N ALA A 282 2.75 12.10 -6.93
CA ALA A 282 3.78 12.81 -6.19
C ALA A 282 4.50 11.90 -5.19
N ALA A 283 3.75 11.07 -4.44
CA ALA A 283 4.33 10.07 -3.54
C ALA A 283 5.24 9.08 -4.29
N THR A 284 4.78 8.57 -5.44
CA THR A 284 5.55 7.62 -6.27
C THR A 284 6.87 8.21 -6.74
N LEU A 285 6.85 9.44 -7.27
CA LEU A 285 8.07 10.14 -7.69
C LEU A 285 8.97 10.46 -6.50
N GLY A 286 8.39 10.87 -5.38
CA GLY A 286 9.13 11.11 -4.13
C GLY A 286 9.89 9.88 -3.65
N VAL A 287 9.27 8.69 -3.69
CA VAL A 287 9.93 7.42 -3.30
C VAL A 287 11.14 7.14 -4.18
N VAL A 288 11.05 7.33 -5.49
CA VAL A 288 12.19 7.13 -6.41
C VAL A 288 13.31 8.10 -6.08
N VAL A 289 13.00 9.39 -5.91
CA VAL A 289 13.99 10.42 -5.57
C VAL A 289 14.65 10.14 -4.22
N GLY A 290 13.86 9.81 -3.19
CA GLY A 290 14.37 9.50 -1.86
C GLY A 290 15.27 8.25 -1.85
N ALA A 291 14.87 7.21 -2.58
CA ALA A 291 15.68 6.00 -2.72
C ALA A 291 17.00 6.29 -3.48
N PHE A 292 16.95 7.11 -4.53
CA PHE A 292 18.14 7.54 -5.29
C PHE A 292 19.13 8.31 -4.41
N VAL A 293 18.66 9.32 -3.69
CA VAL A 293 19.49 10.11 -2.77
C VAL A 293 20.16 9.19 -1.73
N MET A 294 19.40 8.28 -1.13
CA MET A 294 19.93 7.34 -0.14
C MET A 294 20.90 6.34 -0.76
N ALA A 295 20.64 5.86 -1.98
CA ALA A 295 21.51 4.92 -2.69
C ALA A 295 22.87 5.55 -3.01
N ILE A 296 22.92 6.83 -3.45
CA ILE A 296 24.15 7.57 -3.66
C ILE A 296 24.86 7.81 -2.33
N ALA A 297 24.16 8.30 -1.32
CA ALA A 297 24.75 8.60 -0.01
C ALA A 297 25.40 7.37 0.67
N THR A 298 24.89 6.16 0.38
CA THR A 298 25.40 4.90 0.94
C THR A 298 26.32 4.13 -0.01
N GLY A 299 26.61 4.65 -1.21
CA GLY A 299 27.40 3.94 -2.23
C GLY A 299 26.73 2.66 -2.75
N ALA A 300 25.42 2.53 -2.57
CA ALA A 300 24.64 1.36 -2.97
C ALA A 300 24.05 1.46 -4.40
N PHE A 301 24.25 2.59 -5.07
CA PHE A 301 23.77 2.78 -6.44
C PHE A 301 24.54 1.88 -7.41
N ARG A 302 23.78 1.06 -8.19
CA ARG A 302 24.37 0.16 -9.20
C ARG A 302 23.44 0.04 -10.40
N TRP A 303 24.01 0.08 -11.59
CA TRP A 303 23.28 -0.28 -12.79
C TRP A 303 23.10 -1.79 -12.86
N GLU A 304 21.85 -2.25 -12.82
CA GLU A 304 21.50 -3.67 -12.95
C GLU A 304 20.55 -3.89 -14.11
N GLY A 305 20.94 -4.81 -15.03
CA GLY A 305 20.12 -5.28 -16.15
C GLY A 305 19.58 -6.70 -15.93
N PHE A 306 18.84 -7.25 -16.89
CA PHE A 306 18.36 -8.63 -16.84
C PHE A 306 19.51 -9.64 -16.97
N GLY A 307 19.40 -10.76 -16.25
CA GLY A 307 20.37 -11.84 -16.27
C GLY A 307 20.17 -12.86 -17.41
N GLY A 308 19.02 -12.81 -18.11
CA GLY A 308 18.69 -13.76 -19.19
C GLY A 308 17.23 -13.68 -19.60
N VAL A 309 16.84 -14.46 -20.60
CA VAL A 309 15.48 -14.46 -21.17
C VAL A 309 14.44 -14.91 -20.15
N GLU A 310 14.76 -15.89 -19.35
CA GLU A 310 13.88 -16.39 -18.29
C GLU A 310 13.61 -15.34 -17.21
N ASP A 311 14.64 -14.59 -16.81
CA ASP A 311 14.54 -13.48 -15.87
C ASP A 311 13.60 -12.38 -16.42
N VAL A 312 13.71 -12.06 -17.71
CA VAL A 312 12.79 -11.14 -18.40
C VAL A 312 11.36 -11.67 -18.33
N GLY A 313 11.13 -12.92 -18.72
CA GLY A 313 9.80 -13.53 -18.76
C GLY A 313 9.12 -13.52 -17.38
N ASN A 314 9.83 -13.89 -16.33
CA ASN A 314 9.32 -13.90 -14.96
C ASN A 314 8.96 -12.49 -14.48
N HIS A 315 9.82 -11.49 -14.75
CA HIS A 315 9.55 -10.11 -14.35
C HIS A 315 8.35 -9.51 -15.11
N LEU A 316 8.20 -9.79 -16.40
CA LEU A 316 7.06 -9.30 -17.18
C LEU A 316 5.75 -9.97 -16.75
N ALA A 317 5.73 -11.30 -16.60
CA ALA A 317 4.55 -12.01 -16.10
C ALA A 317 4.18 -11.54 -14.70
N GLY A 318 5.16 -11.37 -13.81
CA GLY A 318 4.95 -10.86 -12.47
C GLY A 318 4.40 -9.43 -12.47
N ALA A 319 4.89 -8.56 -13.36
CA ALA A 319 4.40 -7.19 -13.49
C ALA A 319 2.93 -7.13 -13.95
N VAL A 320 2.56 -7.96 -14.93
CA VAL A 320 1.16 -8.08 -15.40
C VAL A 320 0.24 -8.55 -14.27
N LEU A 321 0.62 -9.61 -13.55
CA LEU A 321 -0.14 -10.13 -12.42
C LEU A 321 -0.27 -9.13 -11.27
N MET A 322 0.81 -8.38 -10.96
CA MET A 322 0.75 -7.31 -9.94
C MET A 322 -0.16 -6.16 -10.38
N GLY A 323 -0.14 -5.76 -11.66
CA GLY A 323 -0.99 -4.70 -12.17
C GLY A 323 -2.47 -5.08 -12.10
N PHE A 324 -2.83 -6.26 -12.61
CA PHE A 324 -4.18 -6.81 -12.52
C PHE A 324 -4.63 -7.01 -11.06
N GLY A 325 -3.81 -7.71 -10.28
CA GLY A 325 -4.14 -8.07 -8.90
C GLY A 325 -4.27 -6.86 -8.00
N GLY A 326 -3.35 -5.89 -8.12
CA GLY A 326 -3.36 -4.70 -7.28
C GLY A 326 -4.52 -3.75 -7.56
N VAL A 327 -4.97 -3.65 -8.82
CA VAL A 327 -6.20 -2.89 -9.15
C VAL A 327 -7.44 -3.62 -8.64
N THR A 328 -7.52 -4.92 -8.87
CA THR A 328 -8.65 -5.76 -8.45
C THR A 328 -8.79 -5.77 -6.92
N ALA A 329 -7.68 -5.83 -6.19
CA ALA A 329 -7.67 -5.79 -4.73
C ALA A 329 -7.70 -4.36 -4.14
N LEU A 330 -7.86 -3.31 -4.96
CA LEU A 330 -7.85 -1.90 -4.54
C LEU A 330 -6.55 -1.44 -3.87
N GLY A 331 -5.42 -2.10 -4.11
CA GLY A 331 -4.12 -1.69 -3.56
C GLY A 331 -3.05 -2.76 -3.58
N CYS A 332 -1.84 -2.34 -3.21
CA CYS A 332 -0.65 -3.20 -3.09
C CYS A 332 -0.37 -3.59 -1.63
N THR A 333 0.78 -4.20 -1.37
CA THR A 333 1.21 -4.51 0.01
C THR A 333 1.26 -3.28 0.92
N ILE A 334 1.62 -2.11 0.43
CA ILE A 334 1.59 -0.87 1.21
C ILE A 334 0.15 -0.33 1.31
N GLY A 335 -0.57 -0.24 0.18
CA GLY A 335 -1.93 0.30 0.17
C GLY A 335 -2.91 -0.52 1.00
N GLN A 336 -2.93 -1.84 0.83
CA GLN A 336 -3.81 -2.71 1.63
C GLN A 336 -3.17 -3.08 2.97
N GLY A 337 -1.90 -3.48 2.96
CA GLY A 337 -1.26 -4.04 4.15
C GLY A 337 -0.85 -3.00 5.20
N LEU A 338 -0.62 -1.74 4.85
CA LEU A 338 -0.37 -0.67 5.83
C LEU A 338 -1.51 0.35 5.84
N SER A 339 -1.81 1.01 4.72
CA SER A 339 -2.81 2.07 4.68
C SER A 339 -4.23 1.55 4.98
N GLY A 340 -4.65 0.47 4.34
CA GLY A 340 -5.98 -0.11 4.59
C GLY A 340 -6.11 -0.79 5.95
N ILE A 341 -5.08 -1.54 6.39
CA ILE A 341 -5.08 -2.14 7.73
C ILE A 341 -5.01 -1.08 8.84
N SER A 342 -4.38 0.07 8.61
CA SER A 342 -4.37 1.16 9.62
C SER A 342 -5.77 1.69 9.94
N LEU A 343 -6.72 1.50 9.02
CA LEU A 343 -8.15 1.76 9.21
C LEU A 343 -8.92 0.55 9.75
N LEU A 344 -8.25 -0.58 10.02
CA LEU A 344 -8.85 -1.84 10.44
C LEU A 344 -9.92 -2.38 9.46
N SER A 345 -9.72 -2.15 8.15
CA SER A 345 -10.63 -2.56 7.09
C SER A 345 -10.62 -4.08 6.88
N VAL A 346 -11.79 -4.71 6.87
CA VAL A 346 -11.96 -6.14 6.61
C VAL A 346 -11.51 -6.52 5.20
N GLY A 347 -11.82 -5.68 4.19
CA GLY A 347 -11.34 -5.90 2.83
C GLY A 347 -9.82 -5.93 2.73
N SER A 348 -9.14 -5.07 3.51
CA SER A 348 -7.67 -5.06 3.57
C SER A 348 -7.10 -6.30 4.24
N MET A 349 -7.76 -6.84 5.27
CA MET A 349 -7.38 -8.11 5.89
C MET A 349 -7.50 -9.27 4.91
N LEU A 350 -8.62 -9.36 4.17
CA LEU A 350 -8.82 -10.38 3.13
C LEU A 350 -7.75 -10.26 2.03
N THR A 351 -7.45 -9.05 1.59
CA THR A 351 -6.40 -8.83 0.58
C THR A 351 -5.04 -9.28 1.09
N LEU A 352 -4.69 -8.98 2.33
CA LEU A 352 -3.41 -9.40 2.92
C LEU A 352 -3.31 -10.93 3.01
N CYS A 353 -4.39 -11.62 3.39
CA CYS A 353 -4.48 -13.08 3.33
C CYS A 353 -4.26 -13.59 1.89
N GLY A 354 -4.93 -12.99 0.90
CA GLY A 354 -4.74 -13.32 -0.51
C GLY A 354 -3.29 -13.11 -0.98
N ILE A 355 -2.69 -11.95 -0.67
CA ILE A 355 -1.29 -11.65 -1.00
C ILE A 355 -0.34 -12.68 -0.40
N THR A 356 -0.53 -13.04 0.86
CA THR A 356 0.31 -14.01 1.56
C THR A 356 0.18 -15.40 0.92
N ALA A 357 -1.06 -15.86 0.67
CA ALA A 357 -1.31 -17.13 0.01
C ALA A 357 -0.71 -17.19 -1.41
N GLY A 358 -0.90 -16.13 -2.21
CA GLY A 358 -0.32 -16.02 -3.54
C GLY A 358 1.20 -16.02 -3.54
N ALA A 359 1.82 -15.32 -2.56
CA ALA A 359 3.26 -15.31 -2.41
C ALA A 359 3.82 -16.70 -2.06
N PHE A 360 3.21 -17.41 -1.11
CA PHE A 360 3.64 -18.77 -0.77
C PHE A 360 3.45 -19.74 -1.94
N ALA A 361 2.34 -19.63 -2.68
CA ALA A 361 2.12 -20.45 -3.89
C ALA A 361 3.22 -20.18 -4.95
N ALA A 362 3.61 -18.92 -5.15
CA ALA A 362 4.66 -18.56 -6.11
C ALA A 362 6.05 -19.04 -5.66
N VAL A 363 6.37 -18.97 -4.37
CA VAL A 363 7.64 -19.47 -3.84
C VAL A 363 7.67 -20.99 -4.00
N ALA A 364 6.60 -21.71 -3.65
CA ALA A 364 6.49 -23.15 -3.87
C ALA A 364 6.63 -23.54 -5.35
N TYR A 365 5.99 -22.78 -6.26
CA TYR A 365 6.13 -22.95 -7.70
C TYR A 365 7.58 -22.78 -8.18
N GLN A 366 8.28 -21.73 -7.72
CA GLN A 366 9.68 -21.52 -8.09
C GLN A 366 10.59 -22.63 -7.56
N THR A 367 10.40 -23.08 -6.33
CA THR A 367 11.15 -24.20 -5.75
C THR A 367 10.93 -25.50 -6.55
N TRP A 368 9.66 -25.84 -6.82
CA TRP A 368 9.31 -27.01 -7.64
C TRP A 368 9.95 -26.95 -9.02
N ARG A 369 9.96 -25.78 -9.65
CA ARG A 369 10.55 -25.59 -10.98
C ARG A 369 12.05 -25.82 -11.00
N VAL A 370 12.78 -25.35 -9.97
CA VAL A 370 14.24 -25.55 -9.84
C VAL A 370 14.56 -27.03 -9.60
N GLU A 371 13.74 -27.75 -8.86
CA GLU A 371 13.94 -29.17 -8.57
C GLU A 371 13.71 -30.09 -9.78
N HIS A 372 12.97 -29.59 -10.82
CA HIS A 372 12.59 -30.39 -12.00
C HIS A 372 13.27 -29.90 -13.31
N GLN A 373 14.21 -28.97 -13.22
CA GLN A 373 15.15 -28.60 -14.30
C GLN A 373 16.48 -29.32 -14.15
#